data_3ab659d5a426ea5ab1b48816b294f1f3
#
_entry.id   3ab659d5a426ea5ab1b48816b294f1f3
#
_cell.length_a   1.000
_cell.length_b   1.000
_cell.length_c   1.000
_cell.angle_alpha   90.00
_cell.angle_beta   90.00
_cell.angle_gamma   90.00
#
_symmetry.space_group_name_H-M   'P 1'
#
loop_
_entity.id
_entity.type
_entity.pdbx_description
1 polymer ?
#
loop_
_entity_poly.entity_id
_entity_poly.type
_entity_poly.pdbx_seq_one_letter_code
_entity_poly.pdbx_strand_id
1 'polypeptide(L)'
;VRENQTLVIEDLTVRNMVKNHTLARAISDASRSEFRSMLEYKATWYGRNVIAVDRFFPSSRLCSHCGTLADRMPLNVRTWTCDSCGTAHDQDVNAARNLLAAGLAVTVCGAGVRPQRSSPDGQSAMKQKPLRREP
;
A
#
# COMPACT_ATOMS: atom_id res chain seq x y z
N VAL A 1 10.77 9.25 -0.30
CA VAL A 1 10.30 9.58 1.04
C VAL A 1 10.73 10.98 1.47
N ARG A 2 11.96 11.41 1.18
CA ARG A 2 12.49 12.70 1.66
C ARG A 2 11.73 13.92 1.12
N GLU A 3 11.32 13.89 -0.14
CA GLU A 3 10.74 15.04 -0.85
C GLU A 3 9.22 15.15 -0.70
N ASN A 4 8.53 14.04 -0.42
CA ASN A 4 7.08 13.99 -0.35
C ASN A 4 6.60 13.86 1.10
N GLN A 5 5.57 14.61 1.46
CA GLN A 5 4.98 14.57 2.81
C GLN A 5 4.08 13.36 3.02
N THR A 6 3.38 12.94 1.98
CA THR A 6 2.44 11.82 2.00
C THR A 6 2.76 10.85 0.86
N LEU A 7 2.79 9.57 1.19
CA LEU A 7 2.96 8.46 0.28
C LEU A 7 1.66 7.65 0.26
N VAL A 8 1.11 7.44 -0.91
CA VAL A 8 -0.09 6.61 -1.06
C VAL A 8 0.29 5.32 -1.75
N ILE A 9 -0.07 4.20 -1.16
CA ILE A 9 0.21 2.86 -1.68
C ILE A 9 -1.08 2.04 -1.73
N GLU A 10 -1.11 1.05 -2.60
CA GLU A 10 -2.18 0.06 -2.63
C GLU A 10 -1.96 -1.00 -1.57
N ASP A 11 -3.02 -1.39 -0.85
CA ASP A 11 -2.97 -2.48 0.13
C ASP A 11 -3.05 -3.85 -0.57
N LEU A 12 -1.92 -4.30 -1.11
CA LEU A 12 -1.79 -5.61 -1.72
C LEU A 12 -1.62 -6.67 -0.63
N THR A 13 -2.69 -7.37 -0.29
CA THR A 13 -2.63 -8.47 0.66
C THR A 13 -1.96 -9.68 0.02
N VAL A 14 -0.69 -9.86 0.29
CA VAL A 14 0.18 -10.94 -0.22
C VAL A 14 -0.39 -12.34 0.06
N ARG A 15 -1.12 -12.55 1.17
CA ARG A 15 -1.65 -13.85 1.58
C ARG A 15 -2.58 -14.53 0.56
N ASN A 16 -3.34 -13.79 -0.23
CA ASN A 16 -4.26 -14.37 -1.21
C ASN A 16 -3.60 -14.66 -2.57
N MET A 17 -2.42 -14.11 -2.83
CA MET A 17 -1.65 -14.36 -4.05
C MET A 17 -0.82 -15.65 -3.96
N VAL A 18 -0.53 -16.13 -2.75
CA VAL A 18 0.30 -17.32 -2.47
C VAL A 18 -0.40 -18.63 -2.82
N LYS A 19 -1.70 -18.63 -3.07
CA LYS A 19 -2.45 -19.85 -3.43
C LYS A 19 -2.13 -20.42 -4.82
N ASN A 20 -1.38 -19.73 -5.64
CA ASN A 20 -0.94 -20.19 -6.96
C ASN A 20 0.56 -20.50 -6.96
N HIS A 21 0.88 -21.77 -7.08
CA HIS A 21 2.12 -22.50 -6.90
C HIS A 21 3.29 -22.14 -7.83
N THR A 22 3.67 -20.88 -8.02
CA THR A 22 4.90 -20.55 -8.76
C THR A 22 5.88 -19.83 -7.84
N LEU A 23 7.04 -20.42 -7.65
CA LEU A 23 8.15 -19.94 -6.80
C LEU A 23 8.51 -18.46 -7.07
N ALA A 24 8.41 -18.02 -8.33
CA ALA A 24 8.63 -16.64 -8.74
C ALA A 24 7.64 -15.65 -8.11
N ARG A 25 6.38 -16.05 -7.88
CA ARG A 25 5.40 -15.23 -7.17
C ARG A 25 5.72 -15.06 -5.70
N ALA A 26 6.14 -16.13 -5.04
CA ALA A 26 6.54 -16.07 -3.63
C ALA A 26 7.70 -15.10 -3.40
N ILE A 27 8.68 -15.10 -4.29
CA ILE A 27 9.83 -14.16 -4.24
C ILE A 27 9.36 -12.73 -4.49
N SER A 28 8.51 -12.49 -5.48
CA SER A 28 7.93 -11.17 -5.76
C SER A 28 7.11 -10.64 -4.59
N ASP A 29 6.36 -11.51 -3.92
CA ASP A 29 5.53 -11.15 -2.78
C ASP A 29 6.37 -10.83 -1.55
N ALA A 30 7.45 -11.56 -1.30
CA ALA A 30 8.41 -11.23 -0.24
C ALA A 30 9.05 -9.86 -0.46
N SER A 31 9.46 -9.55 -1.69
CA SER A 31 10.03 -8.24 -2.06
C SER A 31 9.05 -7.10 -1.87
N ARG A 32 7.77 -7.30 -2.18
CA ARG A 32 6.74 -6.28 -1.98
C ARG A 32 6.47 -6.00 -0.50
N SER A 33 6.41 -7.05 0.33
CA SER A 33 6.28 -6.89 1.78
C SER A 33 7.46 -6.16 2.38
N GLU A 34 8.67 -6.49 1.96
CA GLU A 34 9.89 -5.81 2.39
C GLU A 34 9.90 -4.34 1.96
N PHE A 35 9.54 -4.05 0.71
CA PHE A 35 9.42 -2.69 0.20
C PHE A 35 8.42 -1.86 1.00
N ARG A 36 7.25 -2.40 1.31
CA ARG A 36 6.26 -1.74 2.16
C ARG A 36 6.82 -1.43 3.55
N SER A 37 7.44 -2.42 4.19
CA SER A 37 8.08 -2.22 5.50
C SER A 37 9.14 -1.14 5.47
N MET A 38 9.96 -1.10 4.41
CA MET A 38 10.95 -0.04 4.22
C MET A 38 10.33 1.34 4.05
N LEU A 39 9.22 1.45 3.32
CA LEU A 39 8.51 2.72 3.18
C LEU A 39 7.96 3.20 4.52
N GLU A 40 7.34 2.31 5.28
CA GLU A 40 6.72 2.62 6.56
C GLU A 40 7.75 3.11 7.60
N TYR A 41 8.87 2.38 7.79
CA TYR A 41 9.86 2.82 8.77
C TYR A 41 10.60 4.10 8.33
N LYS A 42 10.91 4.26 7.03
CA LYS A 42 11.52 5.49 6.52
C LYS A 42 10.58 6.68 6.59
N ALA A 43 9.29 6.47 6.35
CA ALA A 43 8.30 7.52 6.53
C ALA A 43 8.26 7.99 7.99
N THR A 44 8.30 7.06 8.95
CA THR A 44 8.40 7.38 10.37
C THR A 44 9.66 8.20 10.69
N TRP A 45 10.83 7.81 10.16
CA TRP A 45 12.08 8.55 10.38
C TRP A 45 12.05 9.99 9.86
N TYR A 46 11.38 10.20 8.73
CA TYR A 46 11.29 11.53 8.09
C TYR A 46 10.02 12.31 8.48
N GLY A 47 9.20 11.78 9.40
CA GLY A 47 7.93 12.41 9.80
C GLY A 47 6.94 12.51 8.63
N ARG A 48 6.85 11.47 7.79
CA ARG A 48 5.97 11.41 6.62
C ARG A 48 4.80 10.46 6.85
N ASN A 49 3.72 10.67 6.13
CA ASN A 49 2.54 9.83 6.21
C ASN A 49 2.55 8.76 5.11
N VAL A 50 2.18 7.53 5.46
CA VAL A 50 1.90 6.47 4.50
C VAL A 50 0.43 6.10 4.60
N ILE A 51 -0.29 6.18 3.48
CA ILE A 51 -1.72 5.86 3.39
C ILE A 51 -1.86 4.64 2.49
N ALA A 52 -2.50 3.60 2.98
CA ALA A 52 -2.85 2.42 2.20
C ALA A 52 -4.29 2.53 1.71
N VAL A 53 -4.48 2.49 0.39
CA VAL A 53 -5.80 2.45 -0.25
C VAL A 53 -6.23 1.00 -0.39
N ASP A 54 -7.52 0.74 -0.19
CA ASP A 54 -8.09 -0.60 -0.26
C ASP A 54 -7.80 -1.26 -1.62
N ARG A 55 -7.44 -2.55 -1.58
CA ARG A 55 -7.11 -3.37 -2.76
C ARG A 55 -8.24 -3.52 -3.77
N PHE A 56 -9.48 -3.32 -3.35
CA PHE A 56 -10.65 -3.39 -4.23
C PHE A 56 -10.93 -2.09 -4.96
N PHE A 57 -10.19 -1.03 -4.65
CA PHE A 57 -10.30 0.23 -5.35
C PHE A 57 -9.86 0.05 -6.82
N PRO A 58 -10.71 0.35 -7.82
CA PRO A 58 -10.44 0.05 -9.22
C PRO A 58 -9.49 1.07 -9.87
N SER A 59 -8.31 1.27 -9.27
CA SER A 59 -7.35 2.32 -9.65
C SER A 59 -6.96 2.28 -11.14
N SER A 60 -6.77 1.09 -11.71
CA SER A 60 -6.34 0.93 -13.10
C SER A 60 -7.44 1.18 -14.13
N ARG A 61 -8.71 1.00 -13.75
CA ARG A 61 -9.87 1.12 -14.65
C ARG A 61 -10.61 2.44 -14.54
N LEU A 62 -10.41 3.17 -13.47
CA LEU A 62 -11.02 4.47 -13.26
C LEU A 62 -10.29 5.51 -14.11
N CYS A 63 -11.00 6.30 -14.91
CA CYS A 63 -10.38 7.40 -15.62
C CYS A 63 -10.02 8.53 -14.65
N SER A 64 -8.75 8.87 -14.54
CA SER A 64 -8.28 9.92 -13.62
C SER A 64 -8.71 11.33 -14.06
N HIS A 65 -9.23 11.49 -15.28
CA HIS A 65 -9.69 12.78 -15.81
C HIS A 65 -11.19 13.00 -15.54
N CYS A 66 -12.06 12.04 -15.89
CA CYS A 66 -13.51 12.21 -15.79
C CYS A 66 -14.20 11.32 -14.74
N GLY A 67 -13.49 10.39 -14.11
CA GLY A 67 -14.04 9.50 -13.11
C GLY A 67 -14.87 8.34 -13.64
N THR A 68 -14.97 8.17 -14.96
CA THR A 68 -15.71 7.04 -15.55
C THR A 68 -14.94 5.74 -15.36
N LEU A 69 -15.66 4.69 -14.96
CA LEU A 69 -15.10 3.35 -14.82
C LEU A 69 -15.11 2.64 -16.17
N ALA A 70 -13.94 2.28 -16.66
CA ALA A 70 -13.80 1.48 -17.88
C ALA A 70 -14.10 0.01 -17.64
N ASP A 71 -14.44 -0.70 -18.70
CA ASP A 71 -14.61 -2.15 -18.68
C ASP A 71 -13.31 -2.87 -18.29
N ARG A 72 -13.43 -4.18 -18.02
CA ARG A 72 -12.28 -4.98 -17.62
C ARG A 72 -11.23 -4.99 -18.73
N MET A 73 -10.05 -4.44 -18.42
CA MET A 73 -8.91 -4.43 -19.33
C MET A 73 -7.99 -5.63 -19.07
N PRO A 74 -7.44 -6.25 -20.15
CA PRO A 74 -6.40 -7.25 -20.01
C PRO A 74 -5.13 -6.67 -19.37
N LEU A 75 -4.37 -7.48 -18.64
CA LEU A 75 -3.13 -7.06 -17.93
C LEU A 75 -1.99 -6.63 -18.85
N ASN A 76 -2.05 -7.01 -20.13
CA ASN A 76 -1.03 -6.64 -21.13
C ASN A 76 -1.29 -5.27 -21.77
N VAL A 77 -2.43 -4.66 -21.51
CA VAL A 77 -2.75 -3.30 -22.01
C VAL A 77 -1.99 -2.29 -21.17
N ARG A 78 -1.11 -1.51 -21.82
CA ARG A 78 -0.33 -0.45 -21.16
C ARG A 78 -0.91 0.93 -21.37
N THR A 79 -1.53 1.15 -22.52
CA THR A 79 -2.17 2.41 -22.88
C THR A 79 -3.61 2.17 -23.30
N TRP A 80 -4.50 3.07 -22.89
CA TRP A 80 -5.91 3.01 -23.24
C TRP A 80 -6.51 4.40 -23.36
N THR A 81 -7.62 4.51 -24.07
CA THR A 81 -8.36 5.77 -24.25
C THR A 81 -9.71 5.64 -23.56
N CYS A 82 -10.08 6.65 -22.79
CA CYS A 82 -11.38 6.67 -22.12
C CYS A 82 -12.50 6.94 -23.15
N ASP A 83 -13.47 6.04 -23.22
CA ASP A 83 -14.62 6.16 -24.16
C ASP A 83 -15.52 7.36 -23.83
N SER A 84 -15.54 7.79 -22.56
CA SER A 84 -16.39 8.88 -22.11
C SER A 84 -15.82 10.27 -22.41
N CYS A 85 -14.52 10.47 -22.16
CA CYS A 85 -13.89 11.79 -22.32
C CYS A 85 -12.79 11.85 -23.40
N GLY A 86 -12.45 10.74 -24.04
CA GLY A 86 -11.44 10.65 -25.09
C GLY A 86 -9.99 10.81 -24.61
N THR A 87 -9.73 10.91 -23.30
CA THR A 87 -8.37 11.07 -22.77
C THR A 87 -7.59 9.77 -22.90
N ALA A 88 -6.39 9.85 -23.47
CA ALA A 88 -5.45 8.74 -23.52
C ALA A 88 -4.69 8.64 -22.21
N HIS A 89 -4.59 7.43 -21.68
CA HIS A 89 -3.94 7.11 -20.41
C HIS A 89 -2.83 6.07 -20.59
N ASP A 90 -1.71 6.27 -19.90
CA ASP A 90 -0.84 5.19 -19.48
C ASP A 90 -1.47 4.54 -18.26
N GLN A 91 -1.57 3.20 -18.25
CA GLN A 91 -2.29 2.47 -17.21
C GLN A 91 -1.69 2.69 -15.82
N ASP A 92 -0.37 2.65 -15.70
CA ASP A 92 0.33 2.77 -14.43
C ASP A 92 0.24 4.19 -13.88
N VAL A 93 0.43 5.19 -14.74
CA VAL A 93 0.30 6.61 -14.38
C VAL A 93 -1.13 6.96 -13.99
N ASN A 94 -2.12 6.45 -14.72
CA ASN A 94 -3.53 6.64 -14.40
C ASN A 94 -3.88 6.02 -13.03
N ALA A 95 -3.43 4.80 -12.78
CA ALA A 95 -3.63 4.12 -11.50
C ALA A 95 -2.98 4.89 -10.34
N ALA A 96 -1.76 5.39 -10.52
CA ALA A 96 -1.07 6.18 -9.51
C ALA A 96 -1.81 7.48 -9.17
N ARG A 97 -2.36 8.18 -10.16
CA ARG A 97 -3.18 9.38 -9.95
C ARG A 97 -4.46 9.08 -9.16
N ASN A 98 -5.13 7.98 -9.50
CA ASN A 98 -6.35 7.57 -8.82
C ASN A 98 -6.08 7.16 -7.36
N LEU A 99 -4.99 6.42 -7.11
CA LEU A 99 -4.57 6.05 -5.76
C LEU A 99 -4.25 7.30 -4.93
N LEU A 100 -3.52 8.25 -5.49
CA LEU A 100 -3.21 9.51 -4.81
C LEU A 100 -4.49 10.27 -4.45
N ALA A 101 -5.43 10.42 -5.39
CA ALA A 101 -6.69 11.10 -5.15
C ALA A 101 -7.52 10.40 -4.06
N ALA A 102 -7.63 9.08 -4.11
CA ALA A 102 -8.33 8.28 -3.10
C ALA A 102 -7.69 8.40 -1.71
N GLY A 103 -6.37 8.33 -1.62
CA GLY A 103 -5.64 8.47 -0.36
C GLY A 103 -5.80 9.85 0.27
N LEU A 104 -5.71 10.91 -0.52
CA LEU A 104 -5.91 12.28 -0.05
C LEU A 104 -7.36 12.54 0.38
N ALA A 105 -8.34 11.99 -0.32
CA ALA A 105 -9.76 12.10 0.05
C ALA A 105 -10.03 11.49 1.43
N VAL A 106 -9.45 10.33 1.74
CA VAL A 106 -9.54 9.69 3.06
C VAL A 106 -8.99 10.60 4.15
N THR A 107 -7.91 11.31 3.90
CA THR A 107 -7.29 12.23 4.87
C THR A 107 -8.21 13.42 5.17
N VAL A 108 -8.88 13.97 4.16
CA VAL A 108 -9.75 15.14 4.30
C VAL A 108 -11.07 14.79 4.99
N CYS A 109 -11.65 13.63 4.68
CA CYS A 109 -12.94 13.21 5.22
C CYS A 109 -12.87 12.61 6.63
N GLY A 110 -11.68 12.43 7.22
CA GLY A 110 -11.52 11.83 8.55
C GLY A 110 -11.99 10.37 8.63
N ALA A 111 -12.36 9.76 7.51
CA ALA A 111 -12.81 8.38 7.44
C ALA A 111 -11.60 7.46 7.54
N GLY A 112 -11.35 6.99 8.77
CA GLY A 112 -10.59 5.78 9.06
C GLY A 112 -9.28 5.61 8.34
N VAL A 113 -8.30 6.48 8.59
CA VAL A 113 -6.91 6.04 8.53
C VAL A 113 -6.85 4.88 9.51
N ARG A 114 -6.74 3.64 9.02
CA ARG A 114 -6.36 2.53 9.91
C ARG A 114 -5.07 2.96 10.56
N PRO A 115 -5.04 3.19 11.88
CA PRO A 115 -3.79 3.48 12.55
C PRO A 115 -2.87 2.32 12.22
N GLN A 116 -1.67 2.63 11.78
CA GLN A 116 -0.62 1.63 11.68
C GLN A 116 -0.65 0.89 13.01
N ARG A 117 -0.88 -0.42 12.98
CA ARG A 117 -0.59 -1.24 14.14
C ARG A 117 0.90 -1.06 14.40
N SER A 118 1.21 -0.13 15.29
CA SER A 118 2.47 -0.17 16.00
C SER A 118 2.55 -1.59 16.56
N SER A 119 3.51 -2.34 16.10
CA SER A 119 3.87 -3.62 16.72
C SER A 119 3.97 -3.34 18.21
N PRO A 120 3.31 -4.13 19.08
CA PRO A 120 3.50 -3.95 20.50
C PRO A 120 5.00 -4.15 20.73
N ASP A 121 5.63 -3.09 21.25
CA ASP A 121 6.98 -3.18 21.76
C ASP A 121 7.09 -4.41 22.60
N GLY A 122 7.83 -5.39 22.08
CA GLY A 122 8.25 -6.54 22.84
C GLY A 122 9.25 -6.10 23.90
N GLN A 123 8.75 -5.44 24.94
CA GLN A 123 9.48 -5.38 26.20
C GLN A 123 9.43 -6.80 26.78
N SER A 124 10.40 -7.59 26.34
CA SER A 124 10.80 -8.80 27.03
C SER A 124 11.26 -8.36 28.42
N ALA A 125 10.34 -8.44 29.37
CA ALA A 125 10.68 -8.34 30.77
C ALA A 125 11.65 -9.49 31.09
N MET A 126 12.92 -9.18 31.17
CA MET A 126 13.92 -10.07 31.78
C MET A 126 13.47 -10.32 33.22
N LYS A 127 12.87 -11.48 33.46
CA LYS A 127 12.72 -12.00 34.78
C LYS A 127 14.12 -12.24 35.39
N GLN A 128 14.56 -11.32 36.21
CA GLN A 128 15.71 -11.52 37.06
C GLN A 128 15.34 -12.65 38.02
N LYS A 129 16.06 -13.77 37.92
CA LYS A 129 16.04 -14.84 38.95
C LYS A 129 16.58 -14.26 40.26
N PRO A 130 15.89 -14.45 41.37
CA PRO A 130 16.47 -14.10 42.68
C PRO A 130 17.66 -14.99 42.98
N LEU A 131 18.78 -14.36 43.36
CA LEU A 131 19.96 -15.04 43.89
C LEU A 131 19.58 -15.80 45.15
N ARG A 132 19.66 -17.13 45.11
CA ARG A 132 19.66 -17.98 46.30
C ARG A 132 20.90 -17.65 47.12
N ARG A 133 20.71 -17.14 48.32
CA ARG A 133 21.73 -17.18 49.36
C ARG A 133 21.75 -18.63 49.89
N GLU A 134 22.87 -19.28 49.74
CA GLU A 134 23.19 -20.50 50.50
C GLU A 134 23.76 -20.13 51.86
N PRO A 135 23.57 -21.04 52.89
CA PRO A 135 23.93 -20.80 54.28
C PRO A 135 25.45 -20.82 54.55
#